data_1595a80d2e8c7de675ad8f656ffb9efd
#
_entry.id   1595a80d2e8c7de675ad8f656ffb9efd
#
_cell.length_a   1.000
_cell.length_b   1.000
_cell.length_c   1.000
_cell.angle_alpha   90.00
_cell.angle_beta   90.00
_cell.angle_gamma   90.00
#
_symmetry.space_group_name_H-M   'P 1'
#
loop_
_entity.id
_entity.type
_entity.pdbx_description
1 polymer ?
#
loop_
_entity_poly.entity_id
_entity_poly.type
_entity_poly.pdbx_seq_one_letter_code
_entity_poly.pdbx_strand_id
1 'polypeptide(L)'
;MAITKMEAGIHKGQYQVRIQPVNPVTKKRIKIPVQYTGSKQEARKIEGELWAKVKGGYDYDQAASFVPDCLVDFIDHQGTLRGWSKRTRSAWNNTLGIVSEYFEGVRMERLTEDVVRSFARKFIADRHLTVGPNSVIARVLVHMRAFCHYYVGAVFLRNPVPRGAINVFFKEEEQSLKQERYTLKREEVDELVAEIKKELDFSNPLICISRLAIWVDLQTGMRPQELQALRWSNLVGDDENGYYFHINDAWNDVSKKLNGHLKKRKHGESRDTLPISFELKESLDKYHESQKQYLREKKIVNERDLIFLNLNDYQKSASGFPVCQTSLNEMLKRLGDKIGIDTDLKWSLYSLRHTVATKLANTPGISYPWAASVLGHTVSVFMKTYVHVNEEIDGKMRNTIGKNGLF
;
A
#
# COMPACT_ATOMS: atom_id res chain seq x y z
N MET A 1 38.76 -16.11 -35.49
CA MET A 1 39.34 -16.54 -34.19
C MET A 1 38.85 -15.57 -33.13
N ALA A 2 38.50 -16.05 -31.94
CA ALA A 2 38.02 -15.18 -30.85
C ALA A 2 39.16 -14.42 -30.15
N ILE A 3 40.40 -14.89 -30.27
CA ILE A 3 41.59 -14.28 -29.69
C ILE A 3 42.58 -13.95 -30.81
N THR A 4 43.01 -12.69 -30.89
CA THR A 4 43.94 -12.18 -31.89
C THR A 4 45.02 -11.34 -31.22
N LYS A 5 46.32 -11.57 -31.54
CA LYS A 5 47.40 -10.71 -31.07
C LYS A 5 47.45 -9.44 -31.91
N MET A 6 47.45 -8.30 -31.26
CA MET A 6 47.45 -6.98 -31.95
C MET A 6 48.87 -6.62 -32.38
N GLU A 7 49.03 -6.40 -33.70
CA GLU A 7 50.36 -6.06 -34.27
C GLU A 7 50.57 -4.54 -34.42
N ALA A 8 49.48 -3.75 -34.36
CA ALA A 8 49.53 -2.31 -34.50
C ALA A 8 48.50 -1.59 -33.61
N GLY A 9 48.61 -0.26 -33.50
CA GLY A 9 47.69 0.60 -32.73
C GLY A 9 48.03 0.67 -31.23
N ILE A 10 47.11 1.30 -30.47
CA ILE A 10 47.29 1.55 -29.03
C ILE A 10 47.35 0.27 -28.16
N HIS A 11 46.88 -0.85 -28.69
CA HIS A 11 46.92 -2.18 -28.05
C HIS A 11 47.99 -3.12 -28.63
N LYS A 12 49.02 -2.55 -29.31
CA LYS A 12 50.12 -3.36 -29.88
C LYS A 12 50.75 -4.26 -28.82
N GLY A 13 50.91 -5.54 -29.15
CA GLY A 13 51.47 -6.56 -28.27
C GLY A 13 50.47 -7.23 -27.34
N GLN A 14 49.26 -6.65 -27.16
CA GLN A 14 48.18 -7.26 -26.39
C GLN A 14 47.39 -8.29 -27.20
N TYR A 15 46.62 -9.10 -26.47
CA TYR A 15 45.67 -10.05 -27.07
C TYR A 15 44.28 -9.46 -27.01
N GLN A 16 43.65 -9.29 -28.17
CA GLN A 16 42.25 -8.92 -28.31
C GLN A 16 41.37 -10.15 -28.14
N VAL A 17 40.36 -10.07 -27.28
CA VAL A 17 39.34 -11.11 -27.12
C VAL A 17 38.01 -10.57 -27.66
N ARG A 18 37.48 -11.20 -28.74
CA ARG A 18 36.25 -10.80 -29.40
C ARG A 18 35.42 -12.04 -29.72
N ILE A 19 34.32 -12.23 -29.02
CA ILE A 19 33.30 -13.24 -29.36
C ILE A 19 32.14 -12.60 -30.07
N GLN A 20 31.47 -13.35 -30.95
CA GLN A 20 30.31 -12.86 -31.75
C GLN A 20 29.17 -13.87 -31.73
N PRO A 21 28.52 -14.06 -30.58
CA PRO A 21 27.37 -14.94 -30.50
C PRO A 21 26.21 -14.41 -31.33
N VAL A 22 25.38 -15.33 -31.80
CA VAL A 22 24.18 -15.03 -32.59
C VAL A 22 22.96 -15.42 -31.78
N ASN A 23 22.00 -14.53 -31.68
CA ASN A 23 20.70 -14.83 -31.05
C ASN A 23 20.01 -15.94 -31.88
N PRO A 24 19.65 -17.08 -31.29
CA PRO A 24 19.11 -18.22 -32.03
C PRO A 24 17.73 -17.95 -32.67
N VAL A 25 16.98 -16.98 -32.12
CA VAL A 25 15.63 -16.62 -32.60
C VAL A 25 15.71 -15.53 -33.69
N THR A 26 16.36 -14.40 -33.34
CA THR A 26 16.39 -13.21 -34.24
C THR A 26 17.47 -13.31 -35.32
N LYS A 27 18.40 -14.28 -35.20
CA LYS A 27 19.57 -14.46 -36.07
C LYS A 27 20.52 -13.24 -36.13
N LYS A 28 20.34 -12.27 -35.23
CA LYS A 28 21.21 -11.09 -35.11
C LYS A 28 22.41 -11.40 -34.22
N ARG A 29 23.53 -10.76 -34.52
CA ARG A 29 24.75 -10.84 -33.67
C ARG A 29 24.54 -10.06 -32.40
N ILE A 30 24.90 -10.65 -31.27
CA ILE A 30 24.92 -10.00 -29.97
C ILE A 30 26.21 -9.19 -29.89
N LYS A 31 26.11 -7.88 -29.61
CA LYS A 31 27.27 -6.99 -29.45
C LYS A 31 27.89 -7.21 -28.09
N ILE A 32 29.13 -7.66 -28.08
CA ILE A 32 29.90 -7.85 -26.83
C ILE A 32 31.12 -6.92 -26.87
N PRO A 33 31.39 -6.17 -25.80
CA PRO A 33 32.57 -5.32 -25.73
C PRO A 33 33.87 -6.13 -25.92
N VAL A 34 34.75 -5.62 -26.77
CA VAL A 34 36.06 -6.21 -27.00
C VAL A 34 36.91 -5.98 -25.76
N GLN A 35 37.63 -7.01 -25.31
CA GLN A 35 38.56 -6.93 -24.19
C GLN A 35 40.02 -7.15 -24.68
N TYR A 36 40.96 -6.54 -23.96
CA TYR A 36 42.38 -6.61 -24.25
C TYR A 36 43.13 -7.06 -23.02
N THR A 37 44.12 -7.93 -23.19
CA THR A 37 44.98 -8.42 -22.10
C THR A 37 46.41 -8.66 -22.57
N GLY A 38 47.35 -8.64 -21.63
CA GLY A 38 48.79 -8.82 -21.94
C GLY A 38 49.21 -10.27 -22.20
N SER A 39 48.41 -11.26 -21.80
CA SER A 39 48.81 -12.68 -21.92
C SER A 39 47.77 -13.52 -22.66
N LYS A 40 48.26 -14.51 -23.44
CA LYS A 40 47.39 -15.45 -24.14
C LYS A 40 46.58 -16.35 -23.19
N GLN A 41 47.12 -16.64 -22.01
CA GLN A 41 46.46 -17.47 -21.00
C GLN A 41 45.26 -16.73 -20.41
N GLU A 42 45.45 -15.46 -20.08
CA GLU A 42 44.37 -14.59 -19.59
C GLU A 42 43.30 -14.33 -20.67
N ALA A 43 43.72 -14.16 -21.93
CA ALA A 43 42.78 -14.05 -23.05
C ALA A 43 41.86 -15.27 -23.19
N ARG A 44 42.36 -16.49 -22.99
CA ARG A 44 41.56 -17.71 -22.99
C ARG A 44 40.59 -17.77 -21.81
N LYS A 45 41.00 -17.29 -20.62
CA LYS A 45 40.15 -17.21 -19.45
C LYS A 45 39.01 -16.23 -19.69
N ILE A 46 39.32 -15.04 -20.20
CA ILE A 46 38.31 -14.00 -20.60
C ILE A 46 37.34 -14.57 -21.64
N GLU A 47 37.83 -15.24 -22.67
CA GLU A 47 36.98 -15.86 -23.68
C GLU A 47 35.97 -16.85 -23.06
N GLY A 48 36.46 -17.72 -22.15
CA GLY A 48 35.62 -18.67 -21.43
C GLY A 48 34.56 -17.99 -20.57
N GLU A 49 34.93 -16.93 -19.86
CA GLU A 49 34.01 -16.13 -19.04
C GLU A 49 32.91 -15.43 -19.89
N LEU A 50 33.31 -14.87 -21.06
CA LEU A 50 32.36 -14.26 -21.99
C LEU A 50 31.34 -15.27 -22.54
N TRP A 51 31.84 -16.46 -22.96
CA TRP A 51 30.96 -17.54 -23.41
C TRP A 51 30.06 -18.09 -22.30
N ALA A 52 30.55 -18.19 -21.07
CA ALA A 52 29.73 -18.59 -19.92
C ALA A 52 28.62 -17.61 -19.63
N LYS A 53 28.89 -16.30 -19.71
CA LYS A 53 27.87 -15.25 -19.59
C LYS A 53 26.82 -15.34 -20.67
N VAL A 54 27.23 -15.51 -21.95
CA VAL A 54 26.27 -15.67 -23.06
C VAL A 54 25.39 -16.91 -22.89
N LYS A 55 25.98 -18.05 -22.52
CA LYS A 55 25.23 -19.29 -22.25
C LYS A 55 24.32 -19.16 -21.05
N GLY A 56 24.71 -18.38 -20.05
CA GLY A 56 23.91 -18.05 -18.87
C GLY A 56 22.78 -17.05 -19.13
N GLY A 57 22.61 -16.56 -20.36
CA GLY A 57 21.54 -15.63 -20.73
C GLY A 57 21.85 -14.16 -20.44
N TYR A 58 23.11 -13.79 -20.19
CA TYR A 58 23.51 -12.41 -19.93
C TYR A 58 23.24 -11.50 -21.12
N ASP A 59 22.49 -10.43 -20.90
CA ASP A 59 22.12 -9.44 -21.92
C ASP A 59 23.07 -8.22 -21.85
N TYR A 60 24.01 -8.16 -22.78
CA TYR A 60 25.02 -7.10 -22.82
C TYR A 60 24.42 -5.73 -23.22
N ASP A 61 23.36 -5.71 -24.02
CA ASP A 61 22.71 -4.46 -24.43
C ASP A 61 21.97 -3.85 -23.25
N GLN A 62 21.21 -4.66 -22.50
CA GLN A 62 20.55 -4.22 -21.27
C GLN A 62 21.56 -3.86 -20.16
N ALA A 63 22.64 -4.60 -20.03
CA ALA A 63 23.69 -4.32 -19.05
C ALA A 63 24.37 -2.95 -19.30
N ALA A 64 24.53 -2.58 -20.57
CA ALA A 64 25.10 -1.30 -21.00
C ALA A 64 24.12 -0.11 -20.97
N SER A 65 22.81 -0.37 -20.86
CA SER A 65 21.78 0.66 -20.82
C SER A 65 21.78 1.40 -19.48
N PHE A 66 21.27 2.63 -19.46
CA PHE A 66 21.19 3.43 -18.23
C PHE A 66 20.05 2.96 -17.32
N VAL A 67 20.27 3.05 -16.01
CA VAL A 67 19.29 2.63 -14.99
C VAL A 67 17.93 3.36 -15.13
N PRO A 68 17.88 4.69 -15.35
CA PRO A 68 16.61 5.40 -15.54
C PRO A 68 15.84 4.89 -16.76
N ASP A 69 16.49 4.66 -17.89
CA ASP A 69 15.84 4.23 -19.14
C ASP A 69 15.23 2.84 -18.98
N CYS A 70 15.99 1.91 -18.40
CA CYS A 70 15.48 0.58 -18.08
C CYS A 70 14.32 0.60 -17.09
N LEU A 71 14.29 1.57 -16.15
CA LEU A 71 13.18 1.72 -15.21
C LEU A 71 11.93 2.26 -15.90
N VAL A 72 12.04 3.15 -16.89
CA VAL A 72 10.91 3.60 -17.74
C VAL A 72 10.30 2.39 -18.45
N ASP A 73 11.12 1.61 -19.17
CA ASP A 73 10.68 0.44 -19.89
C ASP A 73 10.00 -0.60 -18.97
N PHE A 74 10.58 -0.82 -17.78
CA PHE A 74 10.00 -1.70 -16.77
C PHE A 74 8.62 -1.21 -16.29
N ILE A 75 8.48 0.09 -16.00
CA ILE A 75 7.21 0.69 -15.54
C ILE A 75 6.13 0.51 -16.62
N ASP A 76 6.45 0.78 -17.87
CA ASP A 76 5.50 0.68 -18.96
C ASP A 76 5.10 -0.77 -19.24
N HIS A 77 6.09 -1.67 -19.34
CA HIS A 77 5.85 -3.09 -19.57
C HIS A 77 5.05 -3.73 -18.42
N GLN A 78 5.53 -3.60 -17.17
CA GLN A 78 4.87 -4.20 -16.01
C GLN A 78 3.54 -3.52 -15.69
N GLY A 79 3.46 -2.21 -15.89
CA GLY A 79 2.24 -1.45 -15.66
C GLY A 79 1.12 -1.85 -16.62
N THR A 80 1.44 -2.17 -17.85
CA THR A 80 0.50 -2.68 -18.85
C THR A 80 0.14 -4.13 -18.58
N LEU A 81 1.15 -4.99 -18.41
CA LEU A 81 0.97 -6.43 -18.17
C LEU A 81 0.12 -6.72 -16.92
N ARG A 82 0.33 -5.97 -15.84
CA ARG A 82 -0.37 -6.16 -14.56
C ARG A 82 -1.59 -5.26 -14.36
N GLY A 83 -1.94 -4.43 -15.34
CA GLY A 83 -3.07 -3.51 -15.23
C GLY A 83 -2.95 -2.54 -14.04
N TRP A 84 -1.78 -1.91 -13.85
CA TRP A 84 -1.58 -1.05 -12.68
C TRP A 84 -2.56 0.12 -12.65
N SER A 85 -3.14 0.35 -11.45
CA SER A 85 -3.98 1.51 -11.22
C SER A 85 -3.20 2.83 -11.41
N LYS A 86 -3.91 3.92 -11.68
CA LYS A 86 -3.30 5.27 -11.75
C LYS A 86 -2.46 5.60 -10.52
N ARG A 87 -2.92 5.22 -9.32
CA ARG A 87 -2.20 5.43 -8.06
C ARG A 87 -0.90 4.63 -8.01
N THR A 88 -0.92 3.38 -8.46
CA THR A 88 0.29 2.54 -8.53
C THR A 88 1.30 3.12 -9.51
N ARG A 89 0.85 3.52 -10.73
CA ARG A 89 1.72 4.19 -11.71
C ARG A 89 2.31 5.49 -11.17
N SER A 90 1.52 6.33 -10.49
CA SER A 90 2.03 7.54 -9.85
C SER A 90 3.11 7.25 -8.81
N ALA A 91 2.94 6.20 -8.00
CA ALA A 91 3.97 5.81 -7.01
C ALA A 91 5.28 5.36 -7.68
N TRP A 92 5.19 4.64 -8.80
CA TRP A 92 6.35 4.26 -9.59
C TRP A 92 7.02 5.45 -10.29
N ASN A 93 6.23 6.38 -10.84
CA ASN A 93 6.75 7.61 -11.44
C ASN A 93 7.48 8.51 -10.44
N ASN A 94 6.99 8.57 -9.18
CA ASN A 94 7.73 9.25 -8.11
C ASN A 94 9.08 8.59 -7.83
N THR A 95 9.13 7.25 -7.86
CA THR A 95 10.40 6.51 -7.74
C THR A 95 11.29 6.76 -8.94
N LEU A 96 10.75 6.78 -10.16
CA LEU A 96 11.49 7.10 -11.37
C LEU A 96 12.14 8.49 -11.29
N GLY A 97 11.40 9.51 -10.84
CA GLY A 97 11.96 10.85 -10.65
C GLY A 97 13.18 10.86 -9.73
N ILE A 98 13.10 10.15 -8.59
CA ILE A 98 14.23 10.02 -7.65
C ILE A 98 15.39 9.24 -8.29
N VAL A 99 15.10 8.12 -8.96
CA VAL A 99 16.13 7.30 -9.61
C VAL A 99 16.79 8.08 -10.75
N SER A 100 16.04 8.83 -11.53
CA SER A 100 16.61 9.67 -12.60
C SER A 100 17.58 10.73 -12.08
N GLU A 101 17.26 11.33 -10.93
CA GLU A 101 18.12 12.32 -10.28
C GLU A 101 19.45 11.73 -9.77
N TYR A 102 19.39 10.57 -9.11
CA TYR A 102 20.57 10.02 -8.42
C TYR A 102 21.37 9.00 -9.23
N PHE A 103 20.80 8.43 -10.28
CA PHE A 103 21.44 7.44 -11.15
C PHE A 103 21.62 7.92 -12.59
N GLU A 104 21.63 9.24 -12.78
CA GLU A 104 21.97 9.83 -14.08
C GLU A 104 23.32 9.32 -14.56
N GLY A 105 23.38 8.81 -15.80
CA GLY A 105 24.60 8.25 -16.40
C GLY A 105 25.08 6.92 -15.81
N VAL A 106 24.39 6.33 -14.83
CA VAL A 106 24.74 5.03 -14.26
C VAL A 106 24.16 3.90 -15.11
N ARG A 107 25.03 3.00 -15.57
CA ARG A 107 24.62 1.82 -16.35
C ARG A 107 24.16 0.68 -15.43
N MET A 108 23.28 -0.18 -15.94
CA MET A 108 22.72 -1.32 -15.21
C MET A 108 23.81 -2.25 -14.64
N GLU A 109 24.86 -2.55 -15.40
CA GLU A 109 25.98 -3.38 -14.95
C GLU A 109 26.76 -2.81 -13.75
N ARG A 110 26.67 -1.49 -13.53
CA ARG A 110 27.31 -0.77 -12.43
C ARG A 110 26.44 -0.72 -11.17
N LEU A 111 25.20 -1.17 -11.24
CA LEU A 111 24.27 -1.13 -10.12
C LEU A 111 24.55 -2.30 -9.16
N THR A 112 25.42 -2.06 -8.19
CA THR A 112 25.78 -3.00 -7.12
C THR A 112 25.07 -2.69 -5.82
N GLU A 113 25.12 -3.58 -4.85
CA GLU A 113 24.56 -3.34 -3.50
C GLU A 113 25.17 -2.10 -2.85
N ASP A 114 26.48 -1.89 -2.97
CA ASP A 114 27.16 -0.73 -2.40
C ASP A 114 26.76 0.58 -3.07
N VAL A 115 26.49 0.57 -4.38
CA VAL A 115 25.97 1.73 -5.11
C VAL A 115 24.58 2.07 -4.62
N VAL A 116 23.70 1.07 -4.43
CA VAL A 116 22.34 1.29 -3.90
C VAL A 116 22.39 1.76 -2.45
N ARG A 117 23.27 1.22 -1.61
CA ARG A 117 23.48 1.66 -0.23
C ARG A 117 23.93 3.12 -0.17
N SER A 118 24.92 3.48 -0.99
CA SER A 118 25.44 4.84 -1.09
C SER A 118 24.38 5.82 -1.53
N PHE A 119 23.57 5.45 -2.53
CA PHE A 119 22.40 6.22 -2.93
C PHE A 119 21.42 6.43 -1.77
N ALA A 120 21.05 5.37 -1.06
CA ALA A 120 20.06 5.45 0.02
C ALA A 120 20.52 6.41 1.12
N ARG A 121 21.80 6.35 1.52
CA ARG A 121 22.40 7.25 2.50
C ARG A 121 22.45 8.69 2.00
N LYS A 122 22.90 8.90 0.76
CA LYS A 122 22.96 10.24 0.15
C LYS A 122 21.57 10.87 0.04
N PHE A 123 20.56 10.13 -0.43
CA PHE A 123 19.19 10.62 -0.55
C PHE A 123 18.60 11.10 0.78
N ILE A 124 18.86 10.36 1.87
CA ILE A 124 18.41 10.76 3.21
C ILE A 124 19.14 12.02 3.68
N ALA A 125 20.46 12.09 3.48
CA ALA A 125 21.26 13.25 3.88
C ALA A 125 20.86 14.52 3.10
N ASP A 126 20.77 14.43 1.78
CA ASP A 126 20.46 15.58 0.90
C ASP A 126 19.07 16.17 1.18
N ARG A 127 18.12 15.34 1.58
CA ARG A 127 16.72 15.76 1.80
C ARG A 127 16.32 15.87 3.27
N HIS A 128 17.24 15.66 4.19
CA HIS A 128 17.02 15.71 5.65
C HIS A 128 15.82 14.87 6.08
N LEU A 129 15.70 13.64 5.56
CA LEU A 129 14.56 12.76 5.80
C LEU A 129 14.85 11.76 6.90
N THR A 130 13.78 11.33 7.57
CA THR A 130 13.86 10.22 8.53
C THR A 130 13.84 8.87 7.82
N VAL A 131 14.57 7.90 8.36
CA VAL A 131 14.59 6.52 7.90
C VAL A 131 13.61 5.70 8.73
N GLY A 132 12.88 4.79 8.09
CA GLY A 132 11.98 3.87 8.78
C GLY A 132 11.19 3.01 7.80
N PRO A 133 10.45 2.01 8.29
CA PRO A 133 9.74 1.04 7.44
C PRO A 133 8.72 1.65 6.47
N ASN A 134 8.18 2.83 6.79
CA ASN A 134 7.19 3.54 6.00
C ASN A 134 7.74 4.81 5.32
N SER A 135 9.05 5.05 5.40
CA SER A 135 9.71 6.22 4.82
C SER A 135 9.67 6.20 3.28
N VAL A 136 9.96 7.35 2.69
CA VAL A 136 10.07 7.47 1.22
C VAL A 136 11.15 6.54 0.69
N ILE A 137 12.34 6.53 1.33
CA ILE A 137 13.44 5.66 0.90
C ILE A 137 13.10 4.17 1.01
N ALA A 138 12.35 3.74 2.05
CA ALA A 138 11.90 2.35 2.16
C ALA A 138 11.06 1.93 0.94
N ARG A 139 10.17 2.81 0.49
CA ARG A 139 9.34 2.57 -0.70
C ARG A 139 10.16 2.54 -1.97
N VAL A 140 11.09 3.47 -2.13
CA VAL A 140 12.00 3.52 -3.28
C VAL A 140 12.82 2.23 -3.36
N LEU A 141 13.40 1.77 -2.24
CA LEU A 141 14.16 0.52 -2.19
C LEU A 141 13.30 -0.72 -2.50
N VAL A 142 12.05 -0.75 -2.08
CA VAL A 142 11.11 -1.83 -2.45
C VAL A 142 10.84 -1.83 -3.96
N HIS A 143 10.64 -0.66 -4.57
CA HIS A 143 10.46 -0.54 -6.01
C HIS A 143 11.74 -0.91 -6.76
N MET A 144 12.90 -0.39 -6.37
CA MET A 144 14.19 -0.74 -6.97
C MET A 144 14.46 -2.26 -6.86
N ARG A 145 14.11 -2.87 -5.72
CA ARG A 145 14.24 -4.32 -5.60
C ARG A 145 13.37 -5.08 -6.60
N ALA A 146 12.12 -4.65 -6.81
CA ALA A 146 11.22 -5.26 -7.79
C ALA A 146 11.72 -5.06 -9.22
N PHE A 147 12.22 -3.87 -9.53
CA PHE A 147 12.87 -3.54 -10.79
C PHE A 147 14.11 -4.40 -11.04
N CYS A 148 15.07 -4.42 -10.12
CA CYS A 148 16.29 -5.23 -10.27
C CYS A 148 15.98 -6.73 -10.33
N HIS A 149 14.94 -7.21 -9.64
CA HIS A 149 14.53 -8.61 -9.71
C HIS A 149 14.09 -9.05 -11.10
N TYR A 150 13.49 -8.15 -11.86
CA TYR A 150 13.10 -8.41 -13.25
C TYR A 150 14.31 -8.71 -14.16
N TYR A 151 15.46 -8.13 -13.85
CA TYR A 151 16.71 -8.29 -14.60
C TYR A 151 17.69 -9.33 -13.99
N VAL A 152 17.27 -10.04 -12.94
CA VAL A 152 18.07 -11.16 -12.41
C VAL A 152 18.12 -12.30 -13.44
N GLY A 153 19.31 -12.81 -13.72
CA GLY A 153 19.57 -13.78 -14.78
C GLY A 153 19.96 -13.15 -16.12
N ALA A 154 19.44 -11.95 -16.43
CA ALA A 154 19.81 -11.23 -17.66
C ALA A 154 20.98 -10.23 -17.43
N VAL A 155 20.95 -9.46 -16.35
CA VAL A 155 21.98 -8.45 -16.03
C VAL A 155 22.64 -8.75 -14.70
N PHE A 156 21.87 -9.12 -13.70
CA PHE A 156 22.34 -9.38 -12.35
C PHE A 156 22.39 -10.88 -12.05
N LEU A 157 23.49 -11.37 -11.47
CA LEU A 157 23.56 -12.72 -10.90
C LEU A 157 22.66 -12.86 -9.68
N ARG A 158 22.58 -11.81 -8.87
CA ARG A 158 21.70 -11.68 -7.70
C ARG A 158 21.18 -10.25 -7.63
N ASN A 159 20.02 -10.08 -7.01
CA ASN A 159 19.42 -8.77 -6.86
C ASN A 159 20.34 -7.83 -6.03
N PRO A 160 20.76 -6.68 -6.57
CA PRO A 160 21.61 -5.73 -5.85
C PRO A 160 20.89 -5.02 -4.69
N VAL A 161 19.56 -5.14 -4.59
CA VAL A 161 18.80 -4.61 -3.47
C VAL A 161 18.38 -5.77 -2.55
N PRO A 162 18.92 -5.90 -1.33
CA PRO A 162 18.59 -6.99 -0.43
C PRO A 162 17.14 -6.95 0.06
N ARG A 163 16.64 -8.08 0.57
CA ARG A 163 15.36 -8.08 1.30
C ARG A 163 15.51 -7.27 2.58
N GLY A 164 14.52 -6.45 2.90
CA GLY A 164 14.62 -5.60 4.08
C GLY A 164 15.77 -4.59 3.99
N ALA A 165 16.04 -4.03 2.81
CA ALA A 165 17.16 -3.14 2.54
C ALA A 165 17.34 -2.01 3.56
N ILE A 166 16.25 -1.53 4.17
CA ILE A 166 16.31 -0.55 5.26
C ILE A 166 17.14 -1.08 6.42
N ASN A 167 16.87 -2.30 6.90
CA ASN A 167 17.58 -2.89 8.04
C ASN A 167 19.01 -3.33 7.68
N VAL A 168 19.30 -3.51 6.39
CA VAL A 168 20.65 -3.86 5.91
C VAL A 168 21.51 -2.60 5.72
N PHE A 169 20.90 -1.50 5.29
CA PHE A 169 21.62 -0.26 4.94
C PHE A 169 21.72 0.74 6.09
N PHE A 170 20.80 0.67 7.05
CA PHE A 170 20.73 1.59 8.20
C PHE A 170 20.69 0.78 9.50
N LYS A 171 21.43 1.24 10.50
CA LYS A 171 21.39 0.67 11.84
C LYS A 171 20.04 0.94 12.50
N GLU A 172 19.69 0.18 13.51
CA GLU A 172 18.41 0.33 14.22
C GLU A 172 18.29 1.71 14.87
N GLU A 173 19.39 2.24 15.41
CA GLU A 173 19.45 3.56 16.05
C GLU A 173 19.25 4.72 15.06
N GLU A 174 19.53 4.49 13.76
CA GLU A 174 19.30 5.48 12.69
C GLU A 174 17.85 5.49 12.23
N GLN A 175 17.04 4.50 12.65
CA GLN A 175 15.67 4.34 12.19
C GLN A 175 14.68 4.98 13.18
N SER A 176 13.75 5.76 12.62
CA SER A 176 12.61 6.24 13.40
C SER A 176 11.74 5.08 13.82
N LEU A 177 11.32 5.07 15.07
CA LEU A 177 10.36 4.11 15.58
C LEU A 177 9.11 4.11 14.69
N LYS A 178 8.59 2.91 14.41
CA LYS A 178 7.31 2.78 13.73
C LYS A 178 6.23 3.37 14.62
N GLN A 179 5.76 4.56 14.28
CA GLN A 179 4.65 5.16 14.98
C GLN A 179 3.42 4.25 14.82
N GLU A 180 3.00 3.63 15.91
CA GLU A 180 1.80 2.82 15.93
C GLU A 180 0.55 3.69 15.76
N ARG A 181 -0.50 3.10 15.20
CA ARG A 181 -1.77 3.80 15.10
C ARG A 181 -2.44 3.77 16.45
N TYR A 182 -2.99 4.91 16.83
CA TYR A 182 -3.76 5.00 18.05
C TYR A 182 -4.96 4.06 18.01
N THR A 183 -5.20 3.35 19.09
CA THR A 183 -6.32 2.45 19.30
C THR A 183 -7.09 2.95 20.52
N LEU A 184 -8.37 3.28 20.33
CA LEU A 184 -9.23 3.81 21.38
C LEU A 184 -9.43 2.78 22.51
N LYS A 185 -9.39 3.24 23.75
CA LYS A 185 -9.88 2.51 24.91
C LYS A 185 -11.40 2.49 24.92
N ARG A 186 -11.99 1.65 25.75
CA ARG A 186 -13.45 1.52 25.83
C ARG A 186 -14.12 2.82 26.25
N GLU A 187 -13.58 3.49 27.25
CA GLU A 187 -14.08 4.75 27.79
C GLU A 187 -14.05 5.85 26.71
N GLU A 188 -12.97 5.93 25.95
CA GLU A 188 -12.82 6.88 24.84
C GLU A 188 -13.80 6.60 23.69
N VAL A 189 -14.15 5.34 23.45
CA VAL A 189 -15.20 4.97 22.48
C VAL A 189 -16.56 5.47 22.94
N ASP A 190 -16.89 5.26 24.23
CA ASP A 190 -18.16 5.65 24.82
C ASP A 190 -18.28 7.19 24.84
N GLU A 191 -17.21 7.92 25.21
CA GLU A 191 -17.15 9.38 25.17
C GLU A 191 -17.28 9.94 23.74
N LEU A 192 -16.60 9.32 22.77
CA LEU A 192 -16.66 9.70 21.36
C LEU A 192 -18.09 9.57 20.82
N VAL A 193 -18.77 8.47 21.13
CA VAL A 193 -20.16 8.24 20.74
C VAL A 193 -21.10 9.24 21.43
N ALA A 194 -20.88 9.52 22.70
CA ALA A 194 -21.67 10.51 23.45
C ALA A 194 -21.53 11.92 22.84
N GLU A 195 -20.29 12.34 22.50
CA GLU A 195 -20.05 13.64 21.87
C GLU A 195 -20.65 13.72 20.45
N ILE A 196 -20.59 12.63 19.68
CA ILE A 196 -21.27 12.54 18.38
C ILE A 196 -22.77 12.77 18.55
N LYS A 197 -23.41 12.03 19.46
CA LYS A 197 -24.87 12.10 19.69
C LYS A 197 -25.32 13.48 20.15
N LYS A 198 -24.58 14.10 21.03
CA LYS A 198 -24.88 15.45 21.56
C LYS A 198 -24.97 16.52 20.46
N GLU A 199 -24.21 16.34 19.39
CA GLU A 199 -24.12 17.30 18.29
C GLU A 199 -24.96 16.93 17.07
N LEU A 200 -25.72 15.82 17.09
CA LEU A 200 -26.61 15.47 16.00
C LEU A 200 -27.81 16.40 15.98
N ASP A 201 -28.04 17.06 14.84
CA ASP A 201 -29.21 17.88 14.55
C ASP A 201 -29.80 17.42 13.21
N PHE A 202 -30.86 16.62 13.29
CA PHE A 202 -31.53 16.08 12.10
C PHE A 202 -32.36 17.12 11.33
N SER A 203 -32.51 18.34 11.84
CA SER A 203 -33.06 19.44 11.05
C SER A 203 -32.04 19.97 10.03
N ASN A 204 -30.75 19.67 10.23
CA ASN A 204 -29.65 20.08 9.36
C ASN A 204 -28.73 18.88 8.98
N PRO A 205 -28.99 18.23 7.86
CA PRO A 205 -28.20 17.04 7.47
C PRO A 205 -26.71 17.33 7.25
N LEU A 206 -26.32 18.59 7.02
CA LEU A 206 -24.91 18.99 6.86
C LEU A 206 -24.09 18.76 8.15
N ILE A 207 -24.73 18.89 9.31
CA ILE A 207 -24.11 18.66 10.61
C ILE A 207 -23.97 17.16 10.87
N CYS A 208 -24.95 16.37 10.48
CA CYS A 208 -25.04 14.94 10.77
C CYS A 208 -24.05 14.09 9.97
N ILE A 209 -23.80 14.43 8.70
CA ILE A 209 -23.14 13.57 7.71
C ILE A 209 -21.79 13.00 8.20
N SER A 210 -20.86 13.85 8.63
CA SER A 210 -19.52 13.40 9.04
C SER A 210 -19.53 12.68 10.40
N ARG A 211 -20.43 13.08 11.30
CA ARG A 211 -20.62 12.47 12.61
C ARG A 211 -21.16 11.05 12.51
N LEU A 212 -22.21 10.87 11.72
CA LEU A 212 -22.77 9.54 11.46
C LEU A 212 -21.80 8.63 10.69
N ALA A 213 -21.04 9.19 9.73
CA ALA A 213 -20.01 8.43 9.04
C ALA A 213 -18.95 7.89 10.01
N ILE A 214 -18.49 8.70 10.97
CA ILE A 214 -17.55 8.29 12.02
C ILE A 214 -18.18 7.23 12.92
N TRP A 215 -19.44 7.40 13.31
CA TRP A 215 -20.13 6.43 14.17
C TRP A 215 -20.36 5.09 13.48
N VAL A 216 -20.71 5.09 12.18
CA VAL A 216 -20.79 3.87 11.37
C VAL A 216 -19.41 3.20 11.28
N ASP A 217 -18.32 3.95 11.01
CA ASP A 217 -16.98 3.39 10.92
C ASP A 217 -16.51 2.79 12.25
N LEU A 218 -16.85 3.44 13.37
CA LEU A 218 -16.54 2.97 14.73
C LEU A 218 -17.25 1.65 15.09
N GLN A 219 -18.45 1.40 14.57
CA GLN A 219 -19.15 0.13 14.80
C GLN A 219 -18.76 -0.96 13.81
N THR A 220 -18.45 -0.61 12.58
CA THR A 220 -18.21 -1.58 11.50
C THR A 220 -16.75 -1.83 11.19
N GLY A 221 -15.87 -0.88 11.49
CA GLY A 221 -14.45 -0.96 11.17
C GLY A 221 -14.16 -1.10 9.68
N MET A 222 -15.01 -0.58 8.80
CA MET A 222 -14.80 -0.67 7.35
C MET A 222 -13.63 0.20 6.88
N ARG A 223 -13.19 0.05 5.63
CA ARG A 223 -12.16 0.94 5.09
C ARG A 223 -12.77 2.29 4.71
N PRO A 224 -12.03 3.42 4.86
CA PRO A 224 -12.57 4.74 4.51
C PRO A 224 -13.16 4.82 3.10
N GLN A 225 -12.59 4.14 2.12
CA GLN A 225 -13.12 4.12 0.76
C GLN A 225 -14.39 3.28 0.62
N GLU A 226 -14.58 2.26 1.46
CA GLU A 226 -15.82 1.47 1.54
C GLU A 226 -16.92 2.32 2.19
N LEU A 227 -16.60 3.04 3.28
CA LEU A 227 -17.50 4.00 3.94
C LEU A 227 -17.98 5.09 2.97
N GLN A 228 -17.07 5.65 2.16
CA GLN A 228 -17.42 6.65 1.15
C GLN A 228 -18.34 6.11 0.05
N ALA A 229 -18.25 4.83 -0.29
CA ALA A 229 -19.08 4.19 -1.31
C ALA A 229 -20.41 3.65 -0.80
N LEU A 230 -20.69 3.81 0.50
CA LEU A 230 -21.83 3.20 1.17
C LEU A 230 -23.15 3.79 0.67
N ARG A 231 -24.09 2.91 0.33
CA ARG A 231 -25.41 3.25 -0.22
C ARG A 231 -26.50 2.92 0.78
N TRP A 232 -27.65 3.60 0.69
CA TRP A 232 -28.82 3.25 1.48
C TRP A 232 -29.28 1.82 1.23
N SER A 233 -29.23 1.37 -0.01
CA SER A 233 -29.53 -0.02 -0.41
C SER A 233 -28.56 -1.06 0.12
N ASN A 234 -27.41 -0.65 0.67
CA ASN A 234 -26.50 -1.58 1.36
C ASN A 234 -26.90 -1.89 2.80
N LEU A 235 -27.75 -1.07 3.43
CA LEU A 235 -28.23 -1.29 4.79
C LEU A 235 -29.33 -2.35 4.76
N VAL A 236 -29.04 -3.50 5.34
CA VAL A 236 -29.89 -4.70 5.34
C VAL A 236 -30.04 -5.26 6.76
N GLY A 237 -30.99 -6.16 6.94
CA GLY A 237 -31.30 -6.78 8.22
C GLY A 237 -32.68 -6.43 8.71
N ASP A 238 -33.02 -6.88 9.90
CA ASP A 238 -34.30 -6.71 10.57
C ASP A 238 -34.11 -6.62 12.09
N ASP A 239 -35.23 -6.43 12.81
CA ASP A 239 -35.21 -6.29 14.28
C ASP A 239 -34.82 -7.59 15.00
N GLU A 240 -34.97 -8.75 14.36
CA GLU A 240 -34.64 -10.06 14.95
C GLU A 240 -33.16 -10.38 14.77
N ASN A 241 -32.62 -10.14 13.57
CA ASN A 241 -31.26 -10.54 13.19
C ASN A 241 -30.25 -9.39 13.31
N GLY A 242 -30.73 -8.17 13.58
CA GLY A 242 -29.92 -6.94 13.60
C GLY A 242 -29.64 -6.38 12.21
N TYR A 243 -29.15 -5.16 12.19
CA TYR A 243 -28.87 -4.40 10.97
C TYR A 243 -27.38 -4.36 10.69
N TYR A 244 -26.97 -4.50 9.42
CA TYR A 244 -25.58 -4.47 8.98
C TYR A 244 -25.50 -3.93 7.53
N PHE A 245 -24.29 -3.68 7.05
CA PHE A 245 -24.11 -3.26 5.66
C PHE A 245 -23.55 -4.38 4.80
N HIS A 246 -24.24 -4.66 3.70
CA HIS A 246 -23.77 -5.52 2.64
C HIS A 246 -22.94 -4.69 1.64
N ILE A 247 -21.61 -4.70 1.75
CA ILE A 247 -20.73 -3.85 0.96
C ILE A 247 -20.08 -4.60 -0.21
N ASN A 248 -20.07 -3.96 -1.37
CA ASN A 248 -19.56 -4.52 -2.62
C ASN A 248 -18.67 -3.57 -3.43
N ASP A 249 -18.50 -2.34 -2.96
CA ASP A 249 -17.78 -1.32 -3.71
C ASP A 249 -16.90 -0.43 -2.80
N ALA A 250 -16.05 0.36 -3.42
CA ALA A 250 -15.20 1.33 -2.75
C ALA A 250 -15.00 2.57 -3.63
N TRP A 251 -14.97 3.75 -3.01
CA TRP A 251 -14.71 4.99 -3.71
C TRP A 251 -13.23 5.16 -4.07
N ASN A 252 -12.96 5.68 -5.25
CA ASN A 252 -11.62 5.98 -5.72
C ASN A 252 -11.41 7.49 -5.82
N ASP A 253 -10.71 8.06 -4.86
CA ASP A 253 -10.44 9.49 -4.81
C ASP A 253 -9.62 10.04 -5.99
N VAL A 254 -8.81 9.20 -6.63
CA VAL A 254 -7.97 9.60 -7.77
C VAL A 254 -8.77 9.67 -9.06
N SER A 255 -9.61 8.67 -9.32
CA SER A 255 -10.44 8.61 -10.52
C SER A 255 -11.80 9.27 -10.33
N LYS A 256 -12.18 9.65 -9.09
CA LYS A 256 -13.49 10.19 -8.72
C LYS A 256 -14.67 9.31 -9.13
N LYS A 257 -14.48 8.00 -9.00
CA LYS A 257 -15.44 6.96 -9.40
C LYS A 257 -15.50 5.84 -8.37
N LEU A 258 -16.56 5.07 -8.41
CA LEU A 258 -16.66 3.78 -7.77
C LEU A 258 -15.72 2.79 -8.48
N ASN A 259 -15.09 1.90 -7.72
CA ASN A 259 -14.17 0.90 -8.27
C ASN A 259 -14.87 -0.28 -8.94
N GLY A 260 -16.14 -0.54 -8.60
CA GLY A 260 -16.87 -1.74 -9.00
C GLY A 260 -16.43 -3.01 -8.28
N HIS A 261 -15.55 -2.91 -7.30
CA HIS A 261 -15.08 -4.04 -6.48
C HIS A 261 -14.42 -3.57 -5.17
N LEU A 262 -14.34 -4.48 -4.22
CA LEU A 262 -13.61 -4.27 -2.98
C LEU A 262 -12.11 -4.53 -3.16
N LYS A 263 -11.28 -3.91 -2.32
CA LYS A 263 -9.82 -4.08 -2.35
C LYS A 263 -9.44 -5.54 -2.10
N LYS A 264 -8.61 -6.11 -2.97
CA LYS A 264 -8.14 -7.51 -2.95
C LYS A 264 -9.24 -8.57 -3.14
N ARG A 265 -10.41 -8.19 -3.63
CA ARG A 265 -11.48 -9.11 -4.03
C ARG A 265 -11.70 -9.04 -5.53
N LYS A 266 -12.26 -10.11 -6.09
CA LYS A 266 -12.65 -10.15 -7.50
C LYS A 266 -13.88 -9.26 -7.72
N HIS A 267 -14.11 -8.89 -8.96
CA HIS A 267 -15.32 -8.17 -9.34
C HIS A 267 -16.57 -9.00 -8.96
N GLY A 268 -17.55 -8.36 -8.33
CA GLY A 268 -18.78 -9.02 -7.87
C GLY A 268 -18.70 -9.66 -6.47
N GLU A 269 -17.52 -9.77 -5.85
CA GLU A 269 -17.42 -10.23 -4.47
C GLU A 269 -17.82 -9.13 -3.49
N SER A 270 -18.65 -9.48 -2.52
CA SER A 270 -19.15 -8.63 -1.44
C SER A 270 -18.77 -9.19 -0.08
N ARG A 271 -19.07 -8.45 0.97
CA ARG A 271 -19.02 -8.91 2.36
C ARG A 271 -20.00 -8.15 3.23
N ASP A 272 -20.42 -8.77 4.30
CA ASP A 272 -21.20 -8.13 5.34
C ASP A 272 -20.28 -7.49 6.39
N THR A 273 -20.72 -6.39 6.97
CA THR A 273 -20.01 -5.74 8.08
C THR A 273 -20.40 -6.39 9.41
N LEU A 274 -19.81 -5.91 10.49
CA LEU A 274 -20.36 -6.10 11.82
C LEU A 274 -21.76 -5.48 11.89
N PRO A 275 -22.66 -6.00 12.71
CA PRO A 275 -23.96 -5.38 12.95
C PRO A 275 -23.79 -4.02 13.62
N ILE A 276 -24.71 -3.10 13.30
CA ILE A 276 -24.81 -1.79 13.94
C ILE A 276 -25.88 -1.82 15.05
N SER A 277 -25.75 -0.92 16.02
CA SER A 277 -26.74 -0.79 17.08
C SER A 277 -28.08 -0.25 16.54
N PHE A 278 -29.18 -0.60 17.20
CA PHE A 278 -30.51 -0.07 16.89
C PHE A 278 -30.53 1.49 16.97
N GLU A 279 -29.84 2.07 17.94
CA GLU A 279 -29.73 3.50 18.10
C GLU A 279 -29.06 4.18 16.90
N LEU A 280 -28.00 3.57 16.35
CA LEU A 280 -27.36 4.06 15.13
C LEU A 280 -28.30 3.90 13.92
N LYS A 281 -29.00 2.76 13.83
CA LYS A 281 -29.99 2.52 12.76
C LYS A 281 -31.09 3.61 12.78
N GLU A 282 -31.67 3.89 13.94
CA GLU A 282 -32.68 4.94 14.10
C GLU A 282 -32.14 6.33 13.71
N SER A 283 -30.88 6.61 14.11
CA SER A 283 -30.21 7.87 13.74
C SER A 283 -29.98 7.97 12.22
N LEU A 284 -29.66 6.86 11.57
CA LEU A 284 -29.52 6.79 10.11
C LEU A 284 -30.87 6.99 9.41
N ASP A 285 -31.99 6.46 9.93
CA ASP A 285 -33.31 6.67 9.38
C ASP A 285 -33.72 8.16 9.43
N LYS A 286 -33.53 8.80 10.59
CA LYS A 286 -33.78 10.24 10.75
C LYS A 286 -32.91 11.07 9.79
N TYR A 287 -31.68 10.71 9.65
CA TYR A 287 -30.76 11.36 8.70
C TYR A 287 -31.18 11.14 7.25
N HIS A 288 -31.68 9.96 6.90
CA HIS A 288 -32.15 9.65 5.55
C HIS A 288 -33.31 10.54 5.15
N GLU A 289 -34.29 10.74 6.02
CA GLU A 289 -35.40 11.63 5.76
C GLU A 289 -34.96 13.11 5.64
N SER A 290 -34.08 13.55 6.54
CA SER A 290 -33.46 14.87 6.48
C SER A 290 -32.66 15.09 5.19
N GLN A 291 -31.87 14.09 4.77
CA GLN A 291 -31.13 14.12 3.50
C GLN A 291 -32.08 14.23 2.30
N LYS A 292 -33.16 13.43 2.27
CA LYS A 292 -34.14 13.45 1.18
C LYS A 292 -34.84 14.82 1.09
N GLN A 293 -35.19 15.42 2.21
CA GLN A 293 -35.79 16.75 2.23
C GLN A 293 -34.84 17.80 1.69
N TYR A 294 -33.59 17.83 2.19
CA TYR A 294 -32.54 18.75 1.73
C TYR A 294 -32.29 18.63 0.23
N LEU A 295 -32.18 17.41 -0.28
CA LEU A 295 -31.92 17.16 -1.71
C LEU A 295 -33.09 17.63 -2.59
N ARG A 296 -34.33 17.44 -2.14
CA ARG A 296 -35.53 17.97 -2.83
C ARG A 296 -35.52 19.51 -2.90
N GLU A 297 -35.22 20.17 -1.79
CA GLU A 297 -35.13 21.63 -1.71
C GLU A 297 -34.03 22.18 -2.64
N LYS A 298 -32.90 21.50 -2.72
CA LYS A 298 -31.75 21.87 -3.58
C LYS A 298 -31.89 21.37 -5.02
N LYS A 299 -32.94 20.62 -5.36
CA LYS A 299 -33.16 20.00 -6.68
C LYS A 299 -31.98 19.11 -7.13
N ILE A 300 -31.41 18.35 -6.19
CA ILE A 300 -30.31 17.41 -6.42
C ILE A 300 -30.86 15.99 -6.40
N VAL A 301 -30.40 15.14 -7.35
CA VAL A 301 -30.71 13.72 -7.38
C VAL A 301 -29.51 12.94 -6.88
N ASN A 302 -29.70 12.08 -5.89
CA ASN A 302 -28.67 11.16 -5.40
C ASN A 302 -28.69 9.86 -6.22
N GLU A 303 -28.25 9.93 -7.49
CA GLU A 303 -28.28 8.79 -8.43
C GLU A 303 -27.50 7.57 -7.95
N ARG A 304 -26.50 7.78 -7.12
CA ARG A 304 -25.66 6.70 -6.57
C ARG A 304 -26.18 6.14 -5.26
N ASP A 305 -27.29 6.65 -4.76
CA ASP A 305 -27.93 6.23 -3.50
C ASP A 305 -26.97 6.33 -2.27
N LEU A 306 -26.02 7.28 -2.30
CA LEU A 306 -24.98 7.38 -1.26
C LEU A 306 -25.57 7.83 0.07
N ILE A 307 -25.22 7.15 1.15
CA ILE A 307 -25.52 7.58 2.53
C ILE A 307 -24.76 8.88 2.83
N PHE A 308 -23.47 8.91 2.56
CA PHE A 308 -22.58 10.03 2.88
C PHE A 308 -22.23 10.86 1.65
N LEU A 309 -23.28 11.30 0.92
CA LEU A 309 -23.15 12.25 -0.20
C LEU A 309 -22.60 13.58 0.33
N ASN A 310 -21.70 14.24 -0.40
CA ASN A 310 -21.10 15.51 0.04
C ASN A 310 -22.10 16.68 -0.09
N LEU A 311 -22.93 16.87 0.90
CA LEU A 311 -23.96 17.90 0.92
C LEU A 311 -23.41 19.32 1.12
N ASN A 312 -22.16 19.48 1.61
CA ASN A 312 -21.55 20.79 1.86
C ASN A 312 -21.09 21.53 0.59
N ASP A 313 -21.13 20.87 -0.55
CA ASP A 313 -20.69 21.41 -1.83
C ASP A 313 -21.71 20.99 -2.90
N TYR A 314 -22.46 21.99 -3.42
CA TYR A 314 -23.53 21.74 -4.40
C TYR A 314 -23.04 20.98 -5.64
N GLN A 315 -21.88 21.37 -6.20
CA GLN A 315 -21.35 20.73 -7.41
C GLN A 315 -20.97 19.26 -7.15
N LYS A 316 -20.39 19.00 -5.97
CA LYS A 316 -20.05 17.61 -5.57
C LYS A 316 -21.30 16.79 -5.29
N SER A 317 -22.31 17.39 -4.64
CA SER A 317 -23.61 16.72 -4.44
C SER A 317 -24.25 16.35 -5.76
N ALA A 318 -24.37 17.32 -6.67
CA ALA A 318 -24.97 17.13 -8.00
C ALA A 318 -24.17 16.12 -8.85
N SER A 319 -22.86 16.02 -8.64
CA SER A 319 -22.00 15.02 -9.29
C SER A 319 -22.03 13.65 -8.59
N GLY A 320 -22.77 13.48 -7.51
CA GLY A 320 -22.86 12.26 -6.73
C GLY A 320 -21.52 11.89 -6.05
N PHE A 321 -20.75 12.87 -5.55
CA PHE A 321 -19.51 12.62 -4.84
C PHE A 321 -19.75 12.44 -3.34
N PRO A 322 -19.10 11.47 -2.70
CA PRO A 322 -19.20 11.33 -1.25
C PRO A 322 -18.40 12.40 -0.51
N VAL A 323 -18.66 12.53 0.79
CA VAL A 323 -17.81 13.29 1.69
C VAL A 323 -16.36 12.76 1.61
N CYS A 324 -15.39 13.68 1.54
CA CYS A 324 -14.00 13.26 1.36
C CYS A 324 -13.38 12.75 2.66
N GLN A 325 -12.42 11.83 2.54
CA GLN A 325 -11.72 11.25 3.69
C GLN A 325 -11.02 12.32 4.54
N THR A 326 -10.51 13.39 3.91
CA THR A 326 -9.87 14.51 4.63
C THR A 326 -10.85 15.18 5.58
N SER A 327 -12.07 15.54 5.11
CA SER A 327 -13.09 16.16 5.96
C SER A 327 -13.54 15.25 7.10
N LEU A 328 -13.64 13.94 6.85
CA LEU A 328 -13.94 12.97 7.90
C LEU A 328 -12.82 12.89 8.94
N ASN A 329 -11.55 12.90 8.51
CA ASN A 329 -10.41 12.91 9.45
C ASN A 329 -10.34 14.22 10.25
N GLU A 330 -10.65 15.38 9.63
CA GLU A 330 -10.72 16.65 10.33
C GLU A 330 -11.84 16.68 11.38
N MET A 331 -13.01 16.13 11.04
CA MET A 331 -14.10 16.00 12.00
C MET A 331 -13.72 15.05 13.14
N LEU A 332 -13.13 13.91 12.82
CA LEU A 332 -12.65 12.96 13.82
C LEU A 332 -11.62 13.60 14.75
N LYS A 333 -10.72 14.43 14.21
CA LYS A 333 -9.76 15.17 15.01
C LYS A 333 -10.45 16.14 15.98
N ARG A 334 -11.42 16.93 15.51
CA ARG A 334 -12.20 17.86 16.36
C ARG A 334 -12.95 17.13 17.47
N LEU A 335 -13.54 15.98 17.19
CA LEU A 335 -14.19 15.15 18.20
C LEU A 335 -13.19 14.59 19.20
N GLY A 336 -12.02 14.15 18.73
CA GLY A 336 -10.93 13.67 19.58
C GLY A 336 -10.40 14.76 20.53
N ASP A 337 -10.20 15.99 20.02
CA ASP A 337 -9.80 17.15 20.83
C ASP A 337 -10.79 17.43 21.97
N LYS A 338 -12.10 17.26 21.73
CA LYS A 338 -13.14 17.48 22.76
C LYS A 338 -13.16 16.44 23.86
N ILE A 339 -12.77 15.23 23.56
CA ILE A 339 -12.68 14.14 24.55
C ILE A 339 -11.23 13.93 25.07
N GLY A 340 -10.33 14.88 24.80
CA GLY A 340 -8.98 14.89 25.33
C GLY A 340 -8.00 13.90 24.70
N ILE A 341 -8.26 13.39 23.51
CA ILE A 341 -7.29 12.57 22.76
C ILE A 341 -6.17 13.48 22.25
N ASP A 342 -4.92 13.09 22.55
CA ASP A 342 -3.74 13.78 22.07
C ASP A 342 -3.66 13.74 20.53
N THR A 343 -3.69 14.92 19.92
CA THR A 343 -3.71 15.09 18.46
C THR A 343 -2.36 14.84 17.78
N ASP A 344 -1.26 14.74 18.51
CA ASP A 344 0.05 14.36 18.01
C ASP A 344 0.14 12.85 17.72
N LEU A 345 -0.81 12.09 18.26
CA LEU A 345 -0.96 10.68 17.97
C LEU A 345 -1.41 10.46 16.52
N LYS A 346 -1.05 9.32 15.97
CA LYS A 346 -1.47 8.92 14.60
C LYS A 346 -2.95 8.56 14.57
N TRP A 347 -3.81 9.59 14.55
CA TRP A 347 -5.25 9.56 14.65
C TRP A 347 -5.92 9.76 13.29
N SER A 348 -6.77 8.85 12.87
CA SER A 348 -7.50 8.89 11.58
C SER A 348 -8.61 7.84 11.56
N LEU A 349 -9.49 7.83 10.56
CA LEU A 349 -10.49 6.77 10.34
C LEU A 349 -9.88 5.36 10.41
N TYR A 350 -8.65 5.17 9.92
CA TYR A 350 -7.97 3.89 10.09
C TYR A 350 -7.71 3.51 11.55
N SER A 351 -7.66 4.48 12.48
CA SER A 351 -7.55 4.21 13.92
C SER A 351 -8.83 3.60 14.47
N LEU A 352 -10.01 4.04 13.99
CA LEU A 352 -11.30 3.42 14.33
C LEU A 352 -11.33 1.95 13.91
N ARG A 353 -10.93 1.69 12.67
CA ARG A 353 -10.81 0.32 12.18
C ARG A 353 -9.81 -0.52 12.99
N HIS A 354 -8.66 0.06 13.39
CA HIS A 354 -7.71 -0.62 14.28
C HIS A 354 -8.35 -0.93 15.64
N THR A 355 -9.11 -0.01 16.21
CA THR A 355 -9.86 -0.20 17.46
C THR A 355 -10.83 -1.37 17.35
N VAL A 356 -11.67 -1.40 16.30
CA VAL A 356 -12.62 -2.49 16.07
C VAL A 356 -11.90 -3.83 15.89
N ALA A 357 -10.84 -3.85 15.09
CA ALA A 357 -10.09 -5.07 14.81
C ALA A 357 -9.37 -5.61 16.06
N THR A 358 -8.79 -4.74 16.88
CA THR A 358 -8.16 -5.10 18.14
C THR A 358 -9.19 -5.62 19.16
N LYS A 359 -10.37 -4.96 19.23
CA LYS A 359 -11.46 -5.42 20.09
C LYS A 359 -11.94 -6.81 19.70
N LEU A 360 -12.15 -7.07 18.39
CA LEU A 360 -12.52 -8.41 17.88
C LEU A 360 -11.45 -9.46 18.19
N ALA A 361 -10.17 -9.11 18.02
CA ALA A 361 -9.07 -10.04 18.29
C ALA A 361 -8.99 -10.45 19.78
N ASN A 362 -9.43 -9.56 20.67
CA ASN A 362 -9.39 -9.76 22.12
C ASN A 362 -10.75 -10.16 22.73
N THR A 363 -11.78 -10.39 21.93
CA THR A 363 -13.09 -10.86 22.40
C THR A 363 -13.09 -12.40 22.50
N PRO A 364 -13.29 -12.98 23.69
CA PRO A 364 -13.34 -14.43 23.85
C PRO A 364 -14.44 -15.06 22.98
N GLY A 365 -14.15 -16.22 22.39
CA GLY A 365 -15.10 -16.98 21.59
C GLY A 365 -15.28 -16.49 20.14
N ILE A 366 -14.65 -15.38 19.75
CA ILE A 366 -14.68 -14.89 18.37
C ILE A 366 -13.78 -15.75 17.48
N SER A 367 -14.35 -16.27 16.39
CA SER A 367 -13.59 -16.94 15.34
C SER A 367 -12.72 -15.93 14.57
N TYR A 368 -11.40 -16.11 14.58
CA TYR A 368 -10.48 -15.25 13.81
C TYR A 368 -10.72 -15.28 12.30
N PRO A 369 -11.03 -16.45 11.67
CA PRO A 369 -11.44 -16.46 10.27
C PRO A 369 -12.67 -15.60 10.00
N TRP A 370 -13.69 -15.66 10.85
CA TRP A 370 -14.89 -14.82 10.74
C TRP A 370 -14.54 -13.34 10.91
N ALA A 371 -13.83 -12.96 11.96
CA ALA A 371 -13.42 -11.57 12.21
C ALA A 371 -12.57 -11.00 11.05
N ALA A 372 -11.65 -11.80 10.51
CA ALA A 372 -10.87 -11.42 9.34
C ALA A 372 -11.76 -11.21 8.10
N SER A 373 -12.74 -12.10 7.88
CA SER A 373 -13.68 -12.00 6.74
C SER A 373 -14.53 -10.74 6.82
N VAL A 374 -15.15 -10.48 7.97
CA VAL A 374 -15.98 -9.28 8.22
C VAL A 374 -15.20 -7.99 8.01
N LEU A 375 -13.94 -7.94 8.42
CA LEU A 375 -13.06 -6.80 8.18
C LEU A 375 -12.45 -6.77 6.76
N GLY A 376 -12.59 -7.85 5.97
CA GLY A 376 -11.94 -7.98 4.66
C GLY A 376 -10.42 -8.06 4.76
N HIS A 377 -9.91 -8.77 5.76
CA HIS A 377 -8.52 -9.19 5.91
C HIS A 377 -8.35 -10.66 5.50
N THR A 378 -7.12 -11.05 5.17
CA THR A 378 -6.76 -12.46 5.25
C THR A 378 -6.55 -12.83 6.72
N VAL A 379 -6.80 -14.10 7.09
CA VAL A 379 -6.58 -14.58 8.46
C VAL A 379 -5.16 -14.30 8.93
N SER A 380 -4.17 -14.53 8.07
CA SER A 380 -2.75 -14.26 8.38
C SER A 380 -2.49 -12.78 8.69
N VAL A 381 -3.09 -11.85 7.95
CA VAL A 381 -2.96 -10.40 8.22
C VAL A 381 -3.65 -10.04 9.54
N PHE A 382 -4.84 -10.58 9.80
CA PHE A 382 -5.57 -10.32 11.03
C PHE A 382 -4.80 -10.79 12.25
N MET A 383 -4.35 -12.05 12.24
CA MET A 383 -3.57 -12.62 13.34
C MET A 383 -2.27 -11.86 13.58
N LYS A 384 -1.48 -11.61 12.54
CA LYS A 384 -0.19 -10.91 12.67
C LYS A 384 -0.33 -9.47 13.19
N THR A 385 -1.45 -8.81 12.91
CA THR A 385 -1.60 -7.38 13.19
C THR A 385 -2.33 -7.10 14.50
N TYR A 386 -3.27 -7.96 14.91
CA TYR A 386 -4.20 -7.66 15.99
C TYR A 386 -4.22 -8.70 17.11
N VAL A 387 -3.81 -9.95 16.81
CA VAL A 387 -3.79 -11.01 17.82
C VAL A 387 -2.43 -11.01 18.50
N HIS A 388 -2.35 -10.36 19.66
CA HIS A 388 -1.16 -10.36 20.50
C HIS A 388 -1.54 -10.93 21.86
N VAL A 389 -0.72 -11.85 22.37
CA VAL A 389 -0.86 -12.33 23.74
C VAL A 389 -0.38 -11.18 24.65
N ASN A 390 -1.29 -10.63 25.44
CA ASN A 390 -0.95 -9.70 26.51
C ASN A 390 -1.21 -10.35 27.88
N GLU A 391 -0.68 -9.77 28.95
CA GLU A 391 -0.80 -10.30 30.32
C GLU A 391 -2.26 -10.51 30.76
N GLU A 392 -3.17 -9.63 30.33
CA GLU A 392 -4.58 -9.73 30.67
C GLU A 392 -5.25 -10.95 29.99
N ILE A 393 -4.93 -11.21 28.71
CA ILE A 393 -5.42 -12.36 27.99
C ILE A 393 -4.82 -13.64 28.55
N ASP A 394 -3.52 -13.67 28.81
CA ASP A 394 -2.84 -14.81 29.41
C ASP A 394 -3.44 -15.14 30.80
N GLY A 395 -3.65 -14.14 31.63
CA GLY A 395 -4.29 -14.30 32.93
C GLY A 395 -5.73 -14.84 32.85
N LYS A 396 -6.54 -14.30 31.92
CA LYS A 396 -7.91 -14.78 31.68
C LYS A 396 -7.93 -16.24 31.18
N MET A 397 -7.05 -16.60 30.25
CA MET A 397 -6.97 -17.96 29.72
C MET A 397 -6.50 -18.96 30.77
N ARG A 398 -5.48 -18.63 31.56
CA ARG A 398 -5.02 -19.46 32.68
C ARG A 398 -6.12 -19.67 33.71
N ASN A 399 -6.86 -18.63 34.07
CA ASN A 399 -7.99 -18.73 35.01
C ASN A 399 -9.12 -19.59 34.46
N THR A 400 -9.44 -19.48 33.17
CA THR A 400 -10.49 -20.28 32.53
C THR A 400 -10.12 -21.76 32.53
N ILE A 401 -8.88 -22.09 32.14
CA ILE A 401 -8.38 -23.47 32.14
C ILE A 401 -8.25 -23.99 33.59
N GLY A 402 -7.78 -23.16 34.52
CA GLY A 402 -7.64 -23.56 35.92
C GLY A 402 -8.98 -23.86 36.61
N LYS A 403 -10.06 -23.17 36.19
CA LYS A 403 -11.42 -23.41 36.74
C LYS A 403 -12.18 -24.56 36.06
N ASN A 404 -12.02 -24.72 34.77
CA ASN A 404 -12.85 -25.61 33.95
C ASN A 404 -12.12 -26.88 33.48
N GLY A 405 -10.78 -26.92 33.65
CA GLY A 405 -9.94 -27.93 33.01
C GLY A 405 -9.83 -27.76 31.49
N LEU A 406 -9.05 -28.59 30.85
CA LEU A 406 -8.91 -28.64 29.38
C LEU A 406 -9.91 -29.64 28.76
N PHE A 407 -10.47 -30.57 29.60
CA PHE A 407 -11.38 -31.64 29.19
C PHE A 407 -12.50 -31.78 30.21
#